data_b1e7440cb971d63377c4ad15ba3d1464
#
_entry.id   b1e7440cb971d63377c4ad15ba3d1464
#
_cell.length_a   1.000
_cell.length_b   1.000
_cell.length_c   1.000
_cell.angle_alpha   90.00
_cell.angle_beta   90.00
_cell.angle_gamma   90.00
#
_symmetry.space_group_name_H-M   'P 1'
#
loop_
_entity.id
_entity.type
_entity.pdbx_description
1 polymer ?
#
loop_
_entity_poly.entity_id
_entity_poly.type
_entity_poly.pdbx_seq_one_letter_code
_entity_poly.pdbx_strand_id
1 'polypeptide(L)'
;MIGLDVRLSCVALWRNKGRSALACIGICVGIAAVIAVFAIGHGASELVERQVAMEGKNLVYVWPERRRKGEVSAGKGAGQNMTVRDVAAVESQLSHLVYAATPWVGTTRQLVHGNRNWNTSVSCDTDLYPEIHNSPVAEGRFFDREEMDEARRVCVIGSTVRDKLFEEGEDPIDAVIRIGSLPFHVVGVLASKGANAHGSDQDDWVTMPYTTFTRYVQRSRLGAVGGMSVSMREQDDLEDGKREGE
;
A
#
# COMPACT_ATOMS: atom_id res chain seq x y z
N MET A 1 38.33 49.93 20.21
CA MET A 1 39.32 48.86 20.13
C MET A 1 38.95 47.82 19.08
N ILE A 2 37.70 47.34 18.98
CA ILE A 2 37.23 46.28 18.05
C ILE A 2 37.52 46.58 16.55
N GLY A 3 37.45 47.88 16.13
CA GLY A 3 37.66 48.24 14.73
C GLY A 3 39.12 48.18 14.25
N LEU A 4 40.10 48.30 15.15
CA LEU A 4 41.51 48.19 14.83
C LEU A 4 41.94 46.75 14.67
N ASP A 5 41.41 45.85 15.51
CA ASP A 5 41.69 44.40 15.50
C ASP A 5 41.12 43.74 14.24
N VAL A 6 39.94 44.13 13.78
CA VAL A 6 39.33 43.66 12.54
C VAL A 6 40.16 44.11 11.30
N ARG A 7 40.63 45.37 11.28
CA ARG A 7 41.49 45.85 10.19
C ARG A 7 42.82 45.12 10.11
N LEU A 8 43.48 44.89 11.25
CA LEU A 8 44.72 44.14 11.31
C LEU A 8 44.55 42.68 10.84
N SER A 9 43.43 42.05 11.24
CA SER A 9 43.09 40.70 10.80
C SER A 9 42.86 40.62 9.27
N CYS A 10 42.14 41.57 8.69
CA CYS A 10 41.94 41.65 7.23
C CYS A 10 43.25 41.82 6.46
N VAL A 11 44.17 42.71 6.94
CA VAL A 11 45.47 42.89 6.32
C VAL A 11 46.35 41.66 6.40
N ALA A 12 46.32 40.91 7.53
CA ALA A 12 47.02 39.65 7.69
C ALA A 12 46.52 38.56 6.74
N LEU A 13 45.21 38.46 6.54
CA LEU A 13 44.58 37.56 5.56
C LEU A 13 45.00 37.91 4.10
N TRP A 14 45.03 39.17 3.76
CA TRP A 14 45.43 39.63 2.42
C TRP A 14 46.91 39.37 2.11
N ARG A 15 47.80 39.42 3.13
CA ARG A 15 49.24 39.17 2.99
C ARG A 15 49.54 37.69 2.74
N ASN A 16 48.67 36.77 3.21
CA ASN A 16 48.82 35.31 3.07
C ASN A 16 47.65 34.68 2.26
N LYS A 17 47.38 35.23 1.06
CA LYS A 17 46.23 34.86 0.22
C LYS A 17 46.06 33.36 0.00
N GLY A 18 47.14 32.62 -0.25
CA GLY A 18 47.07 31.18 -0.52
C GLY A 18 46.59 30.36 0.72
N ARG A 19 47.13 30.69 1.92
CA ARG A 19 46.74 30.01 3.15
C ARG A 19 45.30 30.34 3.56
N SER A 20 44.92 31.62 3.39
CA SER A 20 43.54 32.06 3.69
C SER A 20 42.54 31.44 2.72
N ALA A 21 42.85 31.39 1.42
CA ALA A 21 41.99 30.74 0.43
C ALA A 21 41.81 29.25 0.72
N LEU A 22 42.90 28.53 1.08
CA LEU A 22 42.82 27.12 1.41
C LEU A 22 41.94 26.86 2.65
N ALA A 23 42.05 27.72 3.68
CA ALA A 23 41.21 27.62 4.88
C ALA A 23 39.72 27.92 4.53
N CYS A 24 39.43 28.92 3.72
CA CYS A 24 38.05 29.20 3.28
C CYS A 24 37.48 28.06 2.44
N ILE A 25 38.24 27.46 1.52
CA ILE A 25 37.78 26.29 0.75
C ILE A 25 37.46 25.12 1.68
N GLY A 26 38.32 24.85 2.69
CA GLY A 26 38.06 23.79 3.65
C GLY A 26 36.76 23.99 4.43
N ILE A 27 36.48 25.23 4.87
CA ILE A 27 35.23 25.57 5.56
C ILE A 27 34.04 25.43 4.61
N CYS A 28 34.15 25.95 3.39
CA CYS A 28 33.07 25.87 2.39
C CYS A 28 32.74 24.41 2.06
N VAL A 29 33.75 23.57 1.83
CA VAL A 29 33.55 22.12 1.58
C VAL A 29 32.89 21.43 2.79
N GLY A 30 33.35 21.76 4.01
CA GLY A 30 32.76 21.22 5.25
C GLY A 30 31.29 21.59 5.41
N ILE A 31 30.94 22.85 5.19
CA ILE A 31 29.54 23.32 5.27
C ILE A 31 28.69 22.69 4.15
N ALA A 32 29.22 22.64 2.91
CA ALA A 32 28.53 22.04 1.79
C ALA A 32 28.24 20.54 2.05
N ALA A 33 29.21 19.80 2.61
CA ALA A 33 29.01 18.39 2.98
C ALA A 33 27.90 18.22 4.03
N VAL A 34 27.87 19.06 5.05
CA VAL A 34 26.83 19.02 6.08
C VAL A 34 25.46 19.31 5.48
N ILE A 35 25.34 20.36 4.65
CA ILE A 35 24.07 20.69 3.99
C ILE A 35 23.61 19.55 3.09
N ALA A 36 24.53 18.92 2.34
CA ALA A 36 24.18 17.78 1.49
C ALA A 36 23.64 16.59 2.28
N VAL A 37 24.26 16.25 3.41
CA VAL A 37 23.79 15.16 4.28
C VAL A 37 22.40 15.47 4.86
N PHE A 38 22.18 16.69 5.34
CA PHE A 38 20.88 17.12 5.85
C PHE A 38 19.80 17.09 4.75
N ALA A 39 20.12 17.58 3.55
CA ALA A 39 19.16 17.58 2.43
C ALA A 39 18.77 16.15 2.02
N ILE A 40 19.72 15.22 1.95
CA ILE A 40 19.45 13.80 1.67
C ILE A 40 18.62 13.18 2.79
N GLY A 41 18.96 13.46 4.07
CA GLY A 41 18.23 12.95 5.21
C GLY A 41 16.76 13.40 5.23
N HIS A 42 16.49 14.68 5.02
CA HIS A 42 15.13 15.22 4.93
C HIS A 42 14.36 14.64 3.74
N GLY A 43 14.99 14.56 2.57
CA GLY A 43 14.34 13.97 1.39
C GLY A 43 13.96 12.51 1.58
N ALA A 44 14.82 11.72 2.24
CA ALA A 44 14.54 10.33 2.55
C ALA A 44 13.39 10.19 3.57
N SER A 45 13.36 11.01 4.62
CA SER A 45 12.27 11.00 5.61
C SER A 45 10.92 11.34 4.97
N GLU A 46 10.88 12.37 4.13
CA GLU A 46 9.65 12.78 3.43
C GLU A 46 9.12 11.69 2.49
N LEU A 47 10.02 10.96 1.80
CA LEU A 47 9.63 9.82 0.97
C LEU A 47 9.01 8.70 1.80
N VAL A 48 9.59 8.37 2.95
CA VAL A 48 9.05 7.35 3.86
C VAL A 48 7.69 7.76 4.41
N GLU A 49 7.55 8.99 4.88
CA GLU A 49 6.27 9.51 5.38
C GLU A 49 5.17 9.47 4.32
N ARG A 50 5.48 9.86 3.09
CA ARG A 50 4.53 9.77 1.97
C ARG A 50 4.13 8.34 1.67
N GLN A 51 5.07 7.39 1.73
CA GLN A 51 4.76 5.98 1.50
C GLN A 51 3.86 5.39 2.58
N VAL A 52 4.15 5.66 3.84
CA VAL A 52 3.30 5.23 4.96
C VAL A 52 1.89 5.82 4.82
N ALA A 53 1.79 7.10 4.44
CA ALA A 53 0.49 7.75 4.21
C ALA A 53 -0.31 7.14 3.03
N MET A 54 0.37 6.59 2.01
CA MET A 54 -0.28 5.92 0.88
C MET A 54 -0.80 4.50 1.22
N GLU A 55 -0.21 3.83 2.21
CA GLU A 55 -0.67 2.48 2.61
C GLU A 55 -1.96 2.49 3.43
N GLY A 56 -2.36 3.63 3.96
CA GLY A 56 -3.53 3.78 4.82
C GLY A 56 -3.14 4.10 6.28
N LYS A 57 -4.12 4.58 7.04
CA LYS A 57 -3.90 4.96 8.45
C LYS A 57 -4.14 3.77 9.36
N ASN A 58 -3.27 3.62 10.37
CA ASN A 58 -3.45 2.67 11.47
C ASN A 58 -3.69 1.20 11.04
N LEU A 59 -3.01 0.75 9.97
CA LEU A 59 -3.13 -0.61 9.47
C LEU A 59 -2.22 -1.59 10.21
N VAL A 60 -2.80 -2.70 10.64
CA VAL A 60 -2.09 -3.85 11.22
C VAL A 60 -2.31 -5.05 10.31
N TYR A 61 -1.22 -5.62 9.82
CA TYR A 61 -1.27 -6.85 9.03
C TYR A 61 -1.09 -8.06 9.93
N VAL A 62 -2.02 -9.01 9.86
CA VAL A 62 -2.01 -10.25 10.64
C VAL A 62 -1.83 -11.43 9.70
N TRP A 63 -0.80 -12.20 9.94
CA TRP A 63 -0.45 -13.38 9.16
C TRP A 63 -0.55 -14.63 10.01
N PRO A 64 -1.08 -15.76 9.50
CA PRO A 64 -1.08 -17.02 10.23
C PRO A 64 0.36 -17.48 10.46
N GLU A 65 0.71 -17.76 11.71
CA GLU A 65 2.01 -18.28 12.04
C GLU A 65 2.20 -19.69 11.46
N ARG A 66 3.30 -19.92 10.79
CA ARG A 66 3.68 -21.29 10.38
C ARG A 66 4.18 -22.06 11.58
N ARG A 67 3.37 -22.98 12.05
CA ARG A 67 3.76 -23.86 13.17
C ARG A 67 5.00 -24.68 12.78
N ARG A 68 6.15 -24.34 13.31
CA ARG A 68 7.34 -25.17 13.28
C ARG A 68 7.20 -26.20 14.39
N LYS A 69 6.95 -27.45 14.04
CA LYS A 69 6.98 -28.57 15.00
C LYS A 69 8.36 -29.24 14.91
N GLY A 70 9.32 -28.77 15.72
CA GLY A 70 10.72 -29.24 15.69
C GLY A 70 11.50 -28.74 14.46
N GLU A 71 12.60 -29.41 14.12
CA GLU A 71 13.45 -29.09 12.96
C GLU A 71 12.82 -29.41 11.59
N VAL A 72 11.66 -30.03 11.59
CA VAL A 72 10.98 -30.40 10.35
C VAL A 72 9.89 -29.39 10.04
N SER A 73 10.06 -28.66 8.94
CA SER A 73 9.01 -27.81 8.39
C SER A 73 7.83 -28.70 7.95
N ALA A 74 6.67 -28.50 8.53
CA ALA A 74 5.48 -29.31 8.24
C ALA A 74 4.88 -29.06 6.84
N GLY A 75 5.64 -28.46 5.91
CA GLY A 75 5.25 -28.21 4.51
C GLY A 75 4.29 -27.02 4.34
N LYS A 76 4.06 -26.62 3.09
CA LYS A 76 3.06 -25.62 2.74
C LYS A 76 1.65 -26.15 3.08
N GLY A 77 0.98 -25.56 4.08
CA GLY A 77 -0.40 -25.92 4.46
C GLY A 77 -0.58 -26.57 5.83
N ALA A 78 0.49 -26.78 6.63
CA ALA A 78 0.42 -27.40 7.97
C ALA A 78 0.28 -26.39 9.13
N GLY A 79 0.01 -25.10 8.86
CA GLY A 79 -0.35 -24.08 9.84
C GLY A 79 -1.85 -24.05 10.12
N GLN A 80 -2.27 -23.43 11.22
CA GLN A 80 -3.66 -23.04 11.41
C GLN A 80 -4.03 -22.09 10.26
N ASN A 81 -4.91 -22.51 9.38
CA ASN A 81 -5.39 -21.65 8.31
C ASN A 81 -6.31 -20.60 8.93
N MET A 82 -5.95 -19.34 8.80
CA MET A 82 -6.86 -18.24 9.06
C MET A 82 -8.03 -18.34 8.10
N THR A 83 -9.24 -18.07 8.57
CA THR A 83 -10.46 -18.15 7.77
C THR A 83 -11.19 -16.81 7.76
N VAL A 84 -12.12 -16.64 6.83
CA VAL A 84 -13.00 -15.46 6.80
C VAL A 84 -13.80 -15.33 8.12
N ARG A 85 -14.06 -16.45 8.81
CA ARG A 85 -14.72 -16.40 10.12
C ARG A 85 -13.85 -15.75 11.20
N ASP A 86 -12.53 -15.93 11.12
CA ASP A 86 -11.60 -15.30 12.05
C ASP A 86 -11.56 -13.78 11.81
N VAL A 87 -11.65 -13.34 10.55
CA VAL A 87 -11.78 -11.92 10.19
C VAL A 87 -13.05 -11.31 10.80
N ALA A 88 -14.21 -11.96 10.58
CA ALA A 88 -15.48 -11.53 11.17
C ALA A 88 -15.49 -11.57 12.70
N ALA A 89 -14.77 -12.52 13.31
CA ALA A 89 -14.60 -12.58 14.76
C ALA A 89 -13.80 -11.39 15.30
N VAL A 90 -12.73 -10.99 14.61
CA VAL A 90 -11.94 -9.81 14.97
C VAL A 90 -12.80 -8.54 14.91
N GLU A 91 -13.56 -8.35 13.83
CA GLU A 91 -14.46 -7.19 13.69
C GLU A 91 -15.53 -7.14 14.81
N SER A 92 -16.14 -8.28 15.11
CA SER A 92 -17.23 -8.32 16.12
C SER A 92 -16.74 -8.24 17.56
N GLN A 93 -15.64 -8.92 17.89
CA GLN A 93 -15.13 -8.98 19.27
C GLN A 93 -14.30 -7.76 19.66
N LEU A 94 -13.65 -7.11 18.68
CA LEU A 94 -12.80 -5.96 18.88
C LEU A 94 -13.38 -4.69 18.25
N SER A 95 -14.69 -4.61 18.09
CA SER A 95 -15.39 -3.49 17.44
C SER A 95 -15.12 -2.12 18.07
N HIS A 96 -14.72 -2.11 19.35
CA HIS A 96 -14.31 -0.90 20.05
C HIS A 96 -12.89 -0.39 19.69
N LEU A 97 -12.04 -1.25 19.11
CA LEU A 97 -10.67 -0.92 18.70
C LEU A 97 -10.51 -0.96 17.19
N VAL A 98 -11.28 -1.82 16.53
CA VAL A 98 -11.17 -2.10 15.10
C VAL A 98 -12.25 -1.32 14.36
N TYR A 99 -11.83 -0.58 13.34
CA TYR A 99 -12.74 0.08 12.41
C TYR A 99 -13.28 -0.93 11.40
N ALA A 100 -12.37 -1.68 10.76
CA ALA A 100 -12.72 -2.75 9.83
C ALA A 100 -11.57 -3.75 9.69
N ALA A 101 -11.89 -4.98 9.30
CA ALA A 101 -10.91 -6.00 8.97
C ALA A 101 -11.17 -6.56 7.57
N THR A 102 -10.13 -6.67 6.75
CA THR A 102 -10.23 -7.14 5.37
C THR A 102 -9.42 -8.43 5.21
N PRO A 103 -10.01 -9.52 4.73
CA PRO A 103 -9.28 -10.74 4.43
C PRO A 103 -8.34 -10.50 3.24
N TRP A 104 -7.12 -10.99 3.34
CA TRP A 104 -6.18 -10.93 2.23
C TRP A 104 -5.90 -12.33 1.68
N VAL A 105 -6.20 -12.52 0.41
CA VAL A 105 -5.82 -13.69 -0.37
C VAL A 105 -5.47 -13.22 -1.76
N GLY A 106 -4.33 -13.68 -2.27
CA GLY A 106 -3.90 -13.35 -3.61
C GLY A 106 -3.43 -14.59 -4.38
N THR A 107 -3.61 -14.55 -5.66
CA THR A 107 -3.08 -15.54 -6.61
C THR A 107 -2.74 -14.85 -7.92
N THR A 108 -1.77 -15.38 -8.65
CA THR A 108 -1.47 -14.86 -9.98
C THR A 108 -2.38 -15.53 -11.01
N ARG A 109 -2.99 -14.76 -11.89
CA ARG A 109 -3.84 -15.24 -12.99
C ARG A 109 -3.58 -14.48 -14.27
N GLN A 110 -3.81 -15.16 -15.37
CA GLN A 110 -3.84 -14.52 -16.66
C GLN A 110 -5.19 -13.84 -16.89
N LEU A 111 -5.14 -12.57 -17.22
CA LEU A 111 -6.27 -11.77 -17.66
C LEU A 111 -6.29 -11.71 -19.17
N VAL A 112 -7.49 -11.64 -19.75
CA VAL A 112 -7.67 -11.53 -21.21
C VAL A 112 -8.81 -10.57 -21.51
N HIS A 113 -8.55 -9.61 -22.38
CA HIS A 113 -9.54 -8.71 -22.97
C HIS A 113 -9.28 -8.58 -24.47
N GLY A 114 -10.28 -8.92 -25.30
CA GLY A 114 -10.09 -8.96 -26.75
C GLY A 114 -8.89 -9.82 -27.15
N ASN A 115 -7.94 -9.21 -27.83
CA ASN A 115 -6.69 -9.84 -28.29
C ASN A 115 -5.51 -9.63 -27.33
N ARG A 116 -5.72 -8.89 -26.22
CA ARG A 116 -4.69 -8.59 -25.23
C ARG A 116 -4.79 -9.54 -24.05
N ASN A 117 -3.64 -9.83 -23.47
CA ASN A 117 -3.57 -10.60 -22.24
C ASN A 117 -2.45 -10.10 -21.35
N TRP A 118 -2.65 -10.24 -20.04
CA TRP A 118 -1.69 -9.85 -19.03
C TRP A 118 -1.74 -10.80 -17.85
N ASN A 119 -0.58 -11.13 -17.28
CA ASN A 119 -0.48 -12.00 -16.12
C ASN A 119 -0.19 -11.14 -14.89
N THR A 120 -1.14 -11.07 -13.97
CA THR A 120 -1.05 -10.17 -12.81
C THR A 120 -1.55 -10.82 -11.53
N SER A 121 -1.34 -10.12 -10.42
CA SER A 121 -1.88 -10.51 -9.11
C SER A 121 -3.39 -10.24 -9.06
N VAL A 122 -4.13 -11.25 -8.64
CA VAL A 122 -5.56 -11.16 -8.38
C VAL A 122 -5.78 -11.39 -6.90
N SER A 123 -6.32 -10.40 -6.22
CA SER A 123 -6.64 -10.43 -4.79
C SER A 123 -8.13 -10.32 -4.54
N CYS A 124 -8.50 -10.43 -3.30
CA CYS A 124 -9.86 -10.17 -2.86
C CYS A 124 -9.87 -9.23 -1.66
N ASP A 125 -10.92 -8.42 -1.60
CA ASP A 125 -11.08 -7.40 -0.57
C ASP A 125 -12.55 -7.24 -0.17
N THR A 126 -12.79 -6.34 0.79
CA THR A 126 -14.12 -5.88 1.19
C THR A 126 -14.45 -4.55 0.52
N ASP A 127 -15.70 -4.15 0.60
CA ASP A 127 -16.23 -2.87 0.12
C ASP A 127 -15.54 -1.65 0.75
N LEU A 128 -14.96 -1.79 1.95
CA LEU A 128 -14.24 -0.74 2.68
C LEU A 128 -12.77 -0.58 2.26
N TYR A 129 -12.26 -1.41 1.35
CA TYR A 129 -10.86 -1.38 0.93
C TYR A 129 -10.35 0.02 0.50
N PRO A 130 -11.07 0.80 -0.33
CA PRO A 130 -10.59 2.10 -0.78
C PRO A 130 -10.32 3.07 0.37
N GLU A 131 -11.15 3.02 1.40
CA GLU A 131 -11.05 3.88 2.59
C GLU A 131 -9.90 3.43 3.49
N ILE A 132 -9.83 2.13 3.81
CA ILE A 132 -8.84 1.55 4.70
C ILE A 132 -7.42 1.70 4.13
N HIS A 133 -7.25 1.44 2.83
CA HIS A 133 -5.95 1.42 2.16
C HIS A 133 -5.61 2.71 1.42
N ASN A 134 -6.38 3.78 1.63
CA ASN A 134 -6.19 5.05 0.92
C ASN A 134 -5.98 4.83 -0.59
N SER A 135 -6.89 4.08 -1.20
CA SER A 135 -6.85 3.68 -2.61
C SER A 135 -8.10 4.16 -3.33
N PRO A 136 -8.19 5.47 -3.63
CA PRO A 136 -9.38 6.01 -4.27
C PRO A 136 -9.57 5.44 -5.68
N VAL A 137 -10.83 5.37 -6.11
CA VAL A 137 -11.18 5.01 -7.47
C VAL A 137 -11.02 6.23 -8.38
N ALA A 138 -10.27 6.09 -9.48
CA ALA A 138 -10.06 7.14 -10.46
C ALA A 138 -11.18 7.19 -11.52
N GLU A 139 -11.67 6.02 -11.93
CA GLU A 139 -12.71 5.88 -12.95
C GLU A 139 -13.74 4.84 -12.49
N GLY A 140 -15.03 5.12 -12.71
CA GLY A 140 -16.10 4.22 -12.27
C GLY A 140 -16.35 4.24 -10.77
N ARG A 141 -16.53 3.07 -10.16
CA ARG A 141 -16.82 2.88 -8.73
C ARG A 141 -16.12 1.64 -8.17
N PHE A 142 -16.06 1.53 -6.87
CA PHE A 142 -15.71 0.28 -6.21
C PHE A 142 -16.95 -0.63 -6.11
N PHE A 143 -16.75 -1.92 -5.89
CA PHE A 143 -17.87 -2.84 -5.65
C PHE A 143 -18.49 -2.57 -4.27
N ASP A 144 -19.79 -2.75 -4.19
CA ASP A 144 -20.57 -2.49 -2.99
C ASP A 144 -20.85 -3.76 -2.17
N ARG A 145 -21.50 -3.57 -1.03
CA ARG A 145 -21.84 -4.64 -0.11
C ARG A 145 -22.80 -5.67 -0.72
N GLU A 146 -23.75 -5.22 -1.54
CA GLU A 146 -24.71 -6.11 -2.21
C GLU A 146 -24.00 -7.04 -3.21
N GLU A 147 -23.10 -6.49 -4.03
CA GLU A 147 -22.29 -7.26 -4.98
C GLU A 147 -21.39 -8.26 -4.27
N MET A 148 -20.89 -7.90 -3.08
CA MET A 148 -20.09 -8.77 -2.24
C MET A 148 -20.95 -9.90 -1.65
N ASP A 149 -22.13 -9.61 -1.10
CA ASP A 149 -23.00 -10.61 -0.48
C ASP A 149 -23.57 -11.60 -1.53
N GLU A 150 -23.87 -11.13 -2.72
CA GLU A 150 -24.32 -11.96 -3.86
C GLU A 150 -23.17 -12.70 -4.57
N ALA A 151 -21.93 -12.41 -4.24
CA ALA A 151 -20.76 -12.90 -4.95
C ALA A 151 -20.81 -12.61 -6.46
N ARG A 152 -21.17 -11.37 -6.82
CA ARG A 152 -21.22 -10.92 -8.22
C ARG A 152 -19.84 -10.96 -8.84
N ARG A 153 -19.75 -11.31 -10.11
CA ARG A 153 -18.49 -11.36 -10.85
C ARG A 153 -18.11 -9.98 -11.36
N VAL A 154 -17.79 -9.10 -10.44
CA VAL A 154 -17.27 -7.76 -10.67
C VAL A 154 -15.83 -7.67 -10.19
N CYS A 155 -15.06 -6.77 -10.79
CA CYS A 155 -13.69 -6.52 -10.38
C CYS A 155 -13.32 -5.04 -10.57
N VAL A 156 -12.34 -4.60 -9.79
CA VAL A 156 -11.69 -3.30 -9.93
C VAL A 156 -10.24 -3.56 -10.29
N ILE A 157 -9.73 -2.83 -11.26
CA ILE A 157 -8.39 -3.02 -11.81
C ILE A 157 -7.47 -1.86 -11.44
N GLY A 158 -6.19 -2.12 -11.26
CA GLY A 158 -5.19 -1.08 -11.11
C GLY A 158 -4.83 -0.43 -12.45
N SER A 159 -4.22 0.75 -12.41
CA SER A 159 -3.90 1.55 -13.61
C SER A 159 -2.97 0.82 -14.58
N THR A 160 -1.98 0.07 -14.08
CA THR A 160 -1.09 -0.73 -14.94
C THR A 160 -1.85 -1.82 -15.68
N VAL A 161 -2.81 -2.48 -15.04
CA VAL A 161 -3.64 -3.51 -15.69
C VAL A 161 -4.51 -2.91 -16.78
N ARG A 162 -5.11 -1.71 -16.52
CA ARG A 162 -5.85 -0.97 -17.54
C ARG A 162 -4.97 -0.73 -18.77
N ASP A 163 -3.78 -0.17 -18.60
CA ASP A 163 -2.88 0.19 -19.70
C ASP A 163 -2.37 -1.03 -20.50
N LYS A 164 -2.33 -2.22 -19.86
CA LYS A 164 -1.92 -3.47 -20.52
C LYS A 164 -3.04 -4.17 -21.28
N LEU A 165 -4.28 -4.09 -20.78
CA LEU A 165 -5.41 -4.82 -21.33
C LEU A 165 -6.26 -4.00 -22.30
N PHE A 166 -6.34 -2.69 -22.11
CA PHE A 166 -7.18 -1.80 -22.93
C PHE A 166 -6.34 -0.98 -23.91
N GLU A 167 -6.95 -0.52 -24.99
CA GLU A 167 -6.31 0.40 -25.91
C GLU A 167 -6.38 1.83 -25.39
N GLU A 168 -5.53 2.69 -25.92
CA GLU A 168 -5.53 4.10 -25.56
C GLU A 168 -6.87 4.74 -25.98
N GLY A 169 -7.59 5.30 -24.99
CA GLY A 169 -8.93 5.89 -25.20
C GLY A 169 -10.09 4.89 -25.14
N GLU A 170 -9.84 3.60 -24.93
CA GLU A 170 -10.88 2.60 -24.67
C GLU A 170 -11.37 2.73 -23.22
N ASP A 171 -12.70 2.79 -23.03
CA ASP A 171 -13.32 2.84 -21.72
C ASP A 171 -13.32 1.44 -21.07
N PRO A 172 -12.64 1.25 -19.93
CA PRO A 172 -12.60 -0.02 -19.24
C PRO A 172 -13.89 -0.30 -18.42
N ILE A 173 -14.72 0.73 -18.15
CA ILE A 173 -15.89 0.55 -17.29
C ILE A 173 -16.97 -0.26 -18.03
N ASP A 174 -17.59 -1.17 -17.30
CA ASP A 174 -18.55 -2.18 -17.80
C ASP A 174 -17.99 -3.16 -18.85
N ALA A 175 -16.70 -3.04 -19.20
CA ALA A 175 -16.04 -4.01 -20.07
C ALA A 175 -15.94 -5.38 -19.37
N VAL A 176 -15.95 -6.43 -20.18
CA VAL A 176 -15.80 -7.81 -19.69
C VAL A 176 -14.37 -8.27 -19.92
N ILE A 177 -13.68 -8.60 -18.83
CA ILE A 177 -12.38 -9.27 -18.87
C ILE A 177 -12.51 -10.72 -18.40
N ARG A 178 -11.66 -11.61 -18.92
CA ARG A 178 -11.57 -12.98 -18.40
C ARG A 178 -10.43 -13.08 -17.42
N ILE A 179 -10.73 -13.58 -16.23
CA ILE A 179 -9.75 -13.93 -15.20
C ILE A 179 -9.63 -15.45 -15.17
N GLY A 180 -8.54 -15.98 -15.75
CA GLY A 180 -8.45 -17.39 -16.07
C GLY A 180 -9.50 -17.80 -17.10
N SER A 181 -10.48 -18.62 -16.69
CA SER A 181 -11.58 -19.08 -17.58
C SER A 181 -12.91 -18.35 -17.37
N LEU A 182 -13.01 -17.45 -16.40
CA LEU A 182 -14.28 -16.85 -15.97
C LEU A 182 -14.37 -15.38 -16.39
N PRO A 183 -15.55 -14.92 -16.88
CA PRO A 183 -15.80 -13.52 -17.19
C PRO A 183 -16.11 -12.72 -15.94
N PHE A 184 -15.56 -11.49 -15.87
CA PHE A 184 -15.79 -10.49 -14.84
C PHE A 184 -16.07 -9.13 -15.48
N HIS A 185 -16.97 -8.36 -14.89
CA HIS A 185 -17.23 -6.98 -15.29
C HIS A 185 -16.29 -6.05 -14.53
N VAL A 186 -15.62 -5.17 -15.25
CA VAL A 186 -14.81 -4.09 -14.66
C VAL A 186 -15.74 -2.98 -14.21
N VAL A 187 -15.83 -2.71 -12.92
CA VAL A 187 -16.69 -1.64 -12.36
C VAL A 187 -15.91 -0.40 -11.97
N GLY A 188 -14.59 -0.48 -11.92
CA GLY A 188 -13.76 0.68 -11.62
C GLY A 188 -12.28 0.45 -11.89
N VAL A 189 -11.56 1.57 -11.94
CA VAL A 189 -10.10 1.64 -12.05
C VAL A 189 -9.58 2.43 -10.84
N LEU A 190 -8.60 1.87 -10.13
CA LEU A 190 -7.96 2.53 -8.99
C LEU A 190 -7.04 3.66 -9.46
N ALA A 191 -6.92 4.70 -8.65
CA ALA A 191 -5.93 5.74 -8.85
C ALA A 191 -4.52 5.16 -8.73
N SER A 192 -3.62 5.61 -9.61
CA SER A 192 -2.24 5.13 -9.60
C SER A 192 -1.52 5.56 -8.33
N LYS A 193 -0.84 4.59 -7.69
CA LYS A 193 0.08 4.79 -6.57
C LYS A 193 1.55 4.79 -7.04
N GLY A 194 1.81 4.24 -8.23
CA GLY A 194 3.14 4.12 -8.77
C GLY A 194 3.97 2.99 -8.15
N ALA A 195 5.30 3.11 -8.23
CA ALA A 195 6.20 2.14 -7.63
C ALA A 195 6.45 2.43 -6.14
N ASN A 196 6.51 1.37 -5.34
CA ASN A 196 6.90 1.48 -3.93
C ASN A 196 8.42 1.71 -3.78
N ALA A 197 8.91 1.91 -2.51
CA ALA A 197 10.33 2.11 -2.20
C ALA A 197 11.26 0.99 -2.70
N HIS A 198 10.73 -0.20 -2.91
CA HIS A 198 11.48 -1.36 -3.39
C HIS A 198 11.45 -1.47 -4.93
N GLY A 199 10.81 -0.51 -5.63
CA GLY A 199 10.67 -0.50 -7.09
C GLY A 199 9.59 -1.45 -7.62
N SER A 200 8.77 -2.03 -6.75
CA SER A 200 7.65 -2.87 -7.17
C SER A 200 6.45 -2.00 -7.56
N ASP A 201 5.83 -2.32 -8.67
CA ASP A 201 4.61 -1.66 -9.15
C ASP A 201 3.44 -2.00 -8.21
N GLN A 202 2.81 -0.96 -7.66
CA GLN A 202 1.64 -1.07 -6.78
C GLN A 202 0.31 -1.07 -7.55
N ASP A 203 0.37 -0.84 -8.85
CA ASP A 203 -0.80 -0.69 -9.71
C ASP A 203 -1.06 -1.92 -10.60
N ASP A 204 -0.14 -2.92 -10.56
CA ASP A 204 -0.26 -4.16 -11.35
C ASP A 204 -1.01 -5.25 -10.59
N TRP A 205 -2.30 -5.04 -10.36
CA TRP A 205 -3.16 -6.00 -9.68
C TRP A 205 -4.65 -5.78 -9.97
N VAL A 206 -5.46 -6.78 -9.60
CA VAL A 206 -6.93 -6.75 -9.71
C VAL A 206 -7.51 -7.18 -8.39
N THR A 207 -8.57 -6.49 -7.95
CA THR A 207 -9.34 -6.90 -6.78
C THR A 207 -10.78 -7.23 -7.14
N MET A 208 -11.38 -8.09 -6.34
CA MET A 208 -12.79 -8.49 -6.45
C MET A 208 -13.35 -8.78 -5.06
N PRO A 209 -14.68 -8.86 -4.90
CA PRO A 209 -15.29 -9.26 -3.64
C PRO A 209 -14.73 -10.59 -3.12
N TYR A 210 -14.40 -10.68 -1.82
CA TYR A 210 -13.81 -11.90 -1.24
C TYR A 210 -14.73 -13.13 -1.40
N THR A 211 -16.03 -12.91 -1.39
CA THR A 211 -17.04 -13.95 -1.62
C THR A 211 -16.96 -14.51 -3.05
N THR A 212 -16.77 -13.62 -4.03
CA THR A 212 -16.56 -13.96 -5.44
C THR A 212 -15.26 -14.75 -5.63
N PHE A 213 -14.17 -14.26 -5.01
CA PHE A 213 -12.86 -14.90 -5.10
C PHE A 213 -12.90 -16.32 -4.53
N THR A 214 -13.44 -16.50 -3.32
CA THR A 214 -13.52 -17.81 -2.66
C THR A 214 -14.44 -18.78 -3.40
N ARG A 215 -15.51 -18.27 -4.01
CA ARG A 215 -16.50 -19.09 -4.73
C ARG A 215 -16.00 -19.53 -6.11
N TYR A 216 -15.30 -18.65 -6.84
CA TYR A 216 -15.01 -18.86 -8.26
C TYR A 216 -13.53 -18.99 -8.59
N VAL A 217 -12.64 -18.24 -7.93
CA VAL A 217 -11.21 -18.17 -8.29
C VAL A 217 -10.38 -19.17 -7.51
N GLN A 218 -10.57 -19.19 -6.20
CA GLN A 218 -9.89 -20.13 -5.31
C GLN A 218 -10.93 -20.91 -4.52
N ARG A 219 -11.31 -22.09 -5.00
CA ARG A 219 -12.21 -23.00 -4.32
C ARG A 219 -11.53 -23.57 -3.07
N SER A 220 -11.36 -22.75 -2.04
CA SER A 220 -10.86 -23.20 -0.74
C SER A 220 -11.98 -23.88 0.00
N ARG A 221 -11.76 -25.13 0.43
CA ARG A 221 -12.77 -25.94 1.18
C ARG A 221 -13.23 -25.31 2.50
N LEU A 222 -12.52 -24.30 3.02
CA LEU A 222 -12.73 -23.74 4.36
C LEU A 222 -12.75 -22.21 4.41
N GLY A 223 -12.79 -21.52 3.25
CA GLY A 223 -12.66 -20.06 3.25
C GLY A 223 -11.31 -19.58 3.82
N ALA A 224 -10.25 -20.38 3.62
CA ALA A 224 -8.92 -20.06 4.12
C ALA A 224 -8.40 -18.78 3.47
N VAL A 225 -7.85 -17.88 4.28
CA VAL A 225 -7.23 -16.63 3.87
C VAL A 225 -5.72 -16.64 4.17
N GLY A 226 -4.95 -15.90 3.39
CA GLY A 226 -3.50 -15.80 3.56
C GLY A 226 -3.10 -14.91 4.72
N GLY A 227 -4.00 -14.01 5.13
CA GLY A 227 -3.84 -13.06 6.20
C GLY A 227 -5.04 -12.13 6.27
N MET A 228 -4.99 -11.11 7.11
CA MET A 228 -5.94 -10.02 7.14
C MET A 228 -5.22 -8.69 7.39
N SER A 229 -5.75 -7.61 6.88
CA SER A 229 -5.43 -6.26 7.28
C SER A 229 -6.53 -5.74 8.21
N VAL A 230 -6.13 -5.14 9.31
CA VAL A 230 -7.02 -4.60 10.34
C VAL A 230 -6.76 -3.11 10.44
N SER A 231 -7.78 -2.30 10.18
CA SER A 231 -7.73 -0.86 10.41
C SER A 231 -8.17 -0.58 11.85
N MET A 232 -7.30 0.06 12.61
CA MET A 232 -7.59 0.45 13.99
C MET A 232 -8.28 1.83 14.00
N ARG A 233 -9.24 2.02 14.91
CA ARG A 233 -9.84 3.34 15.15
C ARG A 233 -8.78 4.31 15.66
N GLU A 234 -8.88 5.58 15.31
CA GLU A 234 -8.03 6.61 15.91
C GLU A 234 -8.37 6.75 17.42
N GLN A 235 -7.37 7.14 18.23
CA GLN A 235 -7.60 7.31 19.67
C GLN A 235 -8.67 8.37 19.99
N ASP A 236 -8.79 9.38 19.16
CA ASP A 236 -9.81 10.44 19.29
C ASP A 236 -11.22 9.88 19.07
N ASP A 237 -11.43 8.95 18.12
CA ASP A 237 -12.71 8.27 17.92
C ASP A 237 -13.10 7.37 19.09
N LEU A 238 -12.10 6.83 19.82
CA LEU A 238 -12.30 5.99 21.00
C LEU A 238 -12.75 6.83 22.22
N GLU A 239 -12.33 8.07 22.34
CA GLU A 239 -12.76 8.97 23.41
C GLU A 239 -14.17 9.52 23.17
N ASP A 240 -14.54 9.80 21.93
CA ASP A 240 -15.89 10.24 21.57
C ASP A 240 -16.92 9.11 21.71
N GLY A 241 -16.58 7.89 21.32
CA GLY A 241 -17.44 6.72 21.53
C GLY A 241 -17.70 6.36 23.01
N LYS A 242 -16.81 6.75 23.92
CA LYS A 242 -17.03 6.63 25.38
C LYS A 242 -17.99 7.68 25.92
N ARG A 243 -18.03 8.88 25.31
CA ARG A 243 -18.92 9.97 25.72
C ARG A 243 -20.36 9.79 25.27
N GLU A 244 -20.57 9.07 24.15
CA GLU A 244 -21.93 8.75 23.66
C GLU A 244 -22.55 7.50 24.32
N GLY A 245 -21.76 6.70 25.06
CA GLY A 245 -22.19 5.48 25.74
C GLY A 245 -22.53 5.65 27.22
N GLU A 246 -22.41 6.87 27.81
CA GLU A 246 -22.89 7.25 29.17
C GLU A 246 -24.22 8.03 29.07
#